data_df813a225ecaf1be75850958752fb93c
#
_entry.id   df813a225ecaf1be75850958752fb93c
#
_cell.length_a   1.000
_cell.length_b   1.000
_cell.length_c   1.000
_cell.angle_alpha   90.00
_cell.angle_beta   90.00
_cell.angle_gamma   90.00
#
_symmetry.space_group_name_H-M   'P 1'
#
loop_
_entity.id
_entity.type
_entity.pdbx_description
1 polymer ?
#
loop_
_entity_poly.entity_id
_entity_poly.type
_entity_poly.pdbx_seq_one_letter_code
_entity_poly.pdbx_strand_id
1 'polypeptide(L)'
;MQDAGDIVQCKAAAVNLYQNTIAFWDASTGYVTNDDNAGANAFAGIVYQQCDNSGGSAGDKVVELWTEGVFRLTGSSFTQGTAGDLIYATDNFTTTATSTSASRIGRAVNYVSATQMDVMIDVLN
;
A
#
# COMPACT_ATOMS: atom_id res chain seq x y z
N MET A 1 3.48 23.28 9.66
CA MET A 1 3.45 22.55 9.51
C MET A 1 2.93 21.76 9.19
N GLN A 2 2.68 21.39 9.28
CA GLN A 2 2.40 20.57 9.18
C GLN A 2 1.83 19.79 9.23
N ASP A 3 1.55 19.66 9.14
CA ASP A 3 1.21 18.82 9.24
C ASP A 3 1.12 17.85 9.00
N ALA A 4 1.48 18.01 9.49
CA ALA A 4 1.60 16.71 9.20
C ALA A 4 0.57 15.86 8.93
N GLY A 5 0.58 15.51 8.21
CA GLY A 5 -0.43 14.72 7.89
C GLY A 5 -0.20 13.32 7.70
N ASP A 6 -1.20 12.61 7.96
CA ASP A 6 -1.24 11.20 7.67
C ASP A 6 -1.64 10.96 6.23
N ILE A 7 -2.05 11.98 5.51
CA ILE A 7 -2.53 11.90 4.14
C ILE A 7 -1.67 12.78 3.25
N VAL A 8 -1.21 12.21 2.12
CA VAL A 8 -0.47 12.96 1.11
C VAL A 8 -1.20 12.87 -0.22
N GLN A 9 -0.93 13.83 -1.10
CA GLN A 9 -1.48 13.86 -2.44
C GLN A 9 -0.38 13.57 -3.44
N CYS A 10 -0.62 12.61 -4.33
CA CYS A 10 0.36 12.20 -5.34
C CYS A 10 -0.29 12.10 -6.70
N LYS A 11 0.50 12.32 -7.74
CA LYS A 11 0.00 12.18 -9.10
C LYS A 11 -0.19 10.70 -9.44
N ALA A 12 -1.37 10.36 -9.97
CA ALA A 12 -1.75 9.00 -10.25
C ALA A 12 -1.32 8.58 -11.66
N ALA A 13 -0.89 7.33 -11.79
CA ALA A 13 -0.73 6.70 -13.10
C ALA A 13 -2.10 6.52 -13.75
N ALA A 14 -2.13 6.10 -15.02
CA ALA A 14 -3.38 5.92 -15.77
C ALA A 14 -4.06 4.59 -15.37
N VAL A 15 -4.42 4.47 -14.11
CA VAL A 15 -5.04 3.27 -13.53
C VAL A 15 -6.16 3.69 -12.59
N ASN A 16 -7.00 2.73 -12.20
CA ASN A 16 -8.04 2.95 -11.20
C ASN A 16 -7.51 2.52 -9.83
N LEU A 17 -7.39 3.49 -8.93
CA LEU A 17 -6.91 3.25 -7.56
C LEU A 17 -8.13 3.22 -6.65
N TYR A 18 -8.51 2.02 -6.20
CA TYR A 18 -9.69 1.84 -5.37
C TYR A 18 -9.41 2.22 -3.91
N GLN A 19 -10.44 2.70 -3.23
CA GLN A 19 -10.36 3.06 -1.82
C GLN A 19 -9.90 1.85 -0.98
N ASN A 20 -9.05 2.12 0.00
CA ASN A 20 -8.53 1.13 0.95
C ASN A 20 -7.64 0.06 0.33
N THR A 21 -7.18 0.24 -0.90
CA THR A 21 -6.20 -0.66 -1.51
C THR A 21 -4.78 -0.09 -1.34
N ILE A 22 -3.80 -0.95 -1.57
CA ILE A 22 -2.39 -0.61 -1.42
C ILE A 22 -1.91 0.04 -2.71
N ALA A 23 -1.19 1.15 -2.59
CA ALA A 23 -0.65 1.87 -3.74
C ALA A 23 0.86 1.90 -3.69
N PHE A 24 1.48 2.00 -4.86
CA PHE A 24 2.93 1.95 -5.02
C PHE A 24 3.40 3.07 -5.94
N TRP A 25 4.64 3.52 -5.78
CA TRP A 25 5.28 4.39 -6.77
C TRP A 25 5.87 3.54 -7.88
N ASP A 26 5.49 3.85 -9.11
CA ASP A 26 6.13 3.22 -10.28
C ASP A 26 7.59 3.67 -10.33
N ALA A 27 8.50 2.70 -10.22
CA ALA A 27 9.93 3.01 -10.13
C ALA A 27 10.48 3.68 -11.40
N SER A 28 9.78 3.51 -12.54
CA SER A 28 10.22 4.10 -13.81
C SER A 28 9.70 5.51 -14.03
N THR A 29 8.51 5.84 -13.50
CA THR A 29 7.82 7.09 -13.84
C THR A 29 7.58 8.02 -12.66
N GLY A 30 7.55 7.48 -11.43
CA GLY A 30 7.24 8.26 -10.24
C GLY A 30 5.75 8.53 -10.02
N TYR A 31 4.88 8.02 -10.88
CA TYR A 31 3.44 8.11 -10.66
C TYR A 31 2.98 6.98 -9.75
N VAL A 32 1.90 7.23 -9.00
CA VAL A 32 1.36 6.21 -8.09
C VAL A 32 0.49 5.24 -8.89
N THR A 33 0.75 3.96 -8.69
CA THR A 33 0.10 2.87 -9.42
C THR A 33 -0.42 1.81 -8.45
N ASN A 34 -1.15 0.85 -8.97
CA ASN A 34 -1.71 -0.27 -8.20
C ASN A 34 -0.89 -1.55 -8.32
N ASP A 35 0.31 -1.49 -8.88
CA ASP A 35 1.14 -2.65 -9.17
C ASP A 35 2.45 -2.56 -8.39
N ASP A 36 2.80 -3.61 -7.64
CA ASP A 36 4.06 -3.66 -6.91
C ASP A 36 5.25 -4.06 -7.79
N ASN A 37 5.00 -4.51 -9.00
CA ASN A 37 6.01 -4.92 -9.98
C ASN A 37 7.03 -5.89 -9.36
N ALA A 38 6.52 -6.97 -8.75
CA ALA A 38 7.31 -8.01 -8.10
C ALA A 38 8.31 -7.42 -7.08
N GLY A 39 7.89 -6.38 -6.37
CA GLY A 39 8.69 -5.75 -5.33
C GLY A 39 9.57 -4.60 -5.81
N ALA A 40 9.59 -4.31 -7.11
CA ALA A 40 10.42 -3.22 -7.65
C ALA A 40 9.84 -1.83 -7.36
N ASN A 41 8.52 -1.73 -7.16
CA ASN A 41 7.86 -0.47 -6.85
C ASN A 41 7.74 -0.29 -5.34
N ALA A 42 8.11 0.88 -4.84
CA ALA A 42 8.05 1.15 -3.41
C ALA A 42 6.62 1.43 -2.97
N PHE A 43 6.30 1.08 -1.73
CA PHE A 43 5.01 1.34 -1.12
C PHE A 43 4.77 2.85 -1.00
N ALA A 44 3.63 3.32 -1.51
CA ALA A 44 3.27 4.75 -1.45
C ALA A 44 2.25 5.06 -0.36
N GLY A 45 1.39 4.10 -0.01
CA GLY A 45 0.39 4.30 1.02
C GLY A 45 -0.89 3.51 0.72
N ILE A 46 -1.91 3.74 1.55
CA ILE A 46 -3.24 3.15 1.37
C ILE A 46 -4.15 4.21 0.77
N VAL A 47 -4.89 3.87 -0.27
CA VAL A 47 -5.74 4.82 -0.98
C VAL A 47 -6.87 5.31 -0.05
N TYR A 48 -6.93 6.63 0.16
CA TYR A 48 -7.92 7.25 1.03
C TYR A 48 -9.28 7.35 0.33
N GLN A 49 -9.28 7.82 -0.93
CA GLN A 49 -10.48 7.89 -1.76
C GLN A 49 -10.15 7.35 -3.14
N GLN A 50 -11.12 6.68 -3.75
CA GLN A 50 -10.93 6.15 -5.09
C GLN A 50 -10.49 7.25 -6.06
N CYS A 51 -9.48 6.93 -6.87
CA CYS A 51 -9.00 7.80 -7.93
C CYS A 51 -8.98 7.00 -9.23
N ASP A 52 -9.97 7.21 -10.08
CA ASP A 52 -10.06 6.49 -11.36
C ASP A 52 -9.46 7.37 -12.45
N ASN A 53 -8.20 7.10 -12.76
CA ASN A 53 -7.48 7.78 -13.85
C ASN A 53 -7.28 6.83 -15.04
N SER A 54 -8.05 5.74 -15.11
CA SER A 54 -7.88 4.72 -16.14
C SER A 54 -8.24 5.23 -17.54
N GLY A 55 -9.09 6.25 -17.63
CA GLY A 55 -9.47 6.86 -18.92
C GLY A 55 -8.64 8.05 -19.32
N GLY A 56 -7.65 8.45 -18.51
CA GLY A 56 -6.83 9.62 -18.75
C GLY A 56 -5.38 9.26 -18.97
N SER A 57 -4.54 10.27 -18.87
CA SER A 57 -3.09 10.12 -18.96
C SER A 57 -2.47 10.17 -17.57
N ALA A 58 -1.30 9.56 -17.39
CA ALA A 58 -0.57 9.61 -16.13
C ALA A 58 -0.37 11.08 -15.71
N GLY A 59 -0.68 11.36 -14.45
CA GLY A 59 -0.56 12.71 -13.90
C GLY A 59 -1.81 13.58 -14.05
N ASP A 60 -2.84 13.11 -14.78
CA ASP A 60 -4.06 13.92 -14.98
C ASP A 60 -4.85 14.08 -13.68
N LYS A 61 -4.77 13.13 -12.78
CA LYS A 61 -5.47 13.17 -11.49
C LYS A 61 -4.52 12.95 -10.35
N VAL A 62 -4.94 13.41 -9.18
CA VAL A 62 -4.20 13.28 -7.92
C VAL A 62 -4.94 12.27 -7.05
N VAL A 63 -4.19 11.35 -6.45
CA VAL A 63 -4.73 10.40 -5.48
C VAL A 63 -4.29 10.81 -4.08
N GLU A 64 -5.17 10.64 -3.09
CA GLU A 64 -4.87 10.88 -1.69
C GLU A 64 -4.57 9.55 -1.01
N LEU A 65 -3.48 9.52 -0.25
CA LEU A 65 -2.98 8.29 0.37
C LEU A 65 -2.76 8.48 1.85
N TRP A 66 -3.19 7.49 2.65
CA TRP A 66 -2.75 7.37 4.03
C TRP A 66 -1.29 6.93 4.02
N THR A 67 -0.43 7.61 4.76
CA THR A 67 0.99 7.28 4.86
C THR A 67 1.35 6.64 6.18
N GLU A 68 0.48 6.69 7.18
CA GLU A 68 0.68 6.01 8.45
C GLU A 68 -0.67 5.65 9.06
N GLY A 69 -0.66 4.76 10.05
CA GLY A 69 -1.84 4.26 10.71
C GLY A 69 -1.86 2.75 10.71
N VAL A 70 -2.89 2.19 11.31
CA VAL A 70 -3.08 0.73 11.40
C VAL A 70 -4.27 0.36 10.54
N PHE A 71 -4.06 -0.59 9.63
CA PHE A 71 -5.08 -1.03 8.66
C PHE A 71 -5.22 -2.54 8.70
N ARG A 72 -6.45 -3.02 8.60
CA ARG A 72 -6.73 -4.45 8.49
C ARG A 72 -6.57 -4.86 7.04
N LEU A 73 -5.56 -5.67 6.78
CA LEU A 73 -5.18 -6.05 5.42
C LEU A 73 -5.32 -7.55 5.23
N THR A 74 -5.57 -7.95 4.00
CA THR A 74 -5.81 -9.33 3.60
C THR A 74 -4.51 -9.99 3.14
N GLY A 75 -4.37 -11.27 3.47
CA GLY A 75 -3.25 -12.08 3.03
C GLY A 75 -3.57 -13.55 3.23
N SER A 76 -2.56 -14.38 3.48
CA SER A 76 -2.76 -15.79 3.71
C SER A 76 -1.70 -16.35 4.64
N SER A 77 -2.06 -17.46 5.28
CA SER A 77 -1.13 -18.22 6.15
C SER A 77 -0.64 -17.41 7.36
N PHE A 78 -1.41 -16.44 7.81
CA PHE A 78 -1.07 -15.70 9.02
C PHE A 78 -1.33 -16.55 10.26
N THR A 79 -0.52 -16.33 11.29
CA THR A 79 -0.68 -16.95 12.60
C THR A 79 -0.46 -15.87 13.67
N GLN A 80 -0.74 -16.21 14.92
CA GLN A 80 -0.43 -15.28 16.02
C GLN A 80 1.07 -14.94 16.03
N GLY A 81 1.92 -15.89 15.64
CA GLY A 81 3.36 -15.66 15.57
C GLY A 81 3.78 -14.70 14.47
N THR A 82 2.89 -14.36 13.52
CA THR A 82 3.16 -13.35 12.51
C THR A 82 3.15 -11.94 13.10
N ALA A 83 2.48 -11.72 14.23
CA ALA A 83 2.49 -10.42 14.90
C ALA A 83 3.93 -10.04 15.24
N GLY A 84 4.31 -8.81 14.90
CA GLY A 84 5.67 -8.34 15.05
C GLY A 84 6.54 -8.50 13.81
N ASP A 85 6.11 -9.28 12.83
CA ASP A 85 6.86 -9.49 11.60
C ASP A 85 6.67 -8.32 10.64
N LEU A 86 7.66 -8.08 9.79
CA LEU A 86 7.52 -7.16 8.68
C LEU A 86 6.53 -7.73 7.68
N ILE A 87 5.69 -6.86 7.13
CA ILE A 87 4.66 -7.25 6.16
C ILE A 87 4.95 -6.60 4.82
N TYR A 88 4.71 -7.35 3.76
CA TYR A 88 4.97 -6.95 2.38
C TYR A 88 3.70 -7.09 1.56
N ALA A 89 3.57 -6.31 0.50
CA ALA A 89 2.45 -6.43 -0.43
C ALA A 89 2.89 -7.13 -1.70
N THR A 90 2.09 -8.07 -2.16
CA THR A 90 2.31 -8.76 -3.43
C THR A 90 1.46 -8.19 -4.56
N ASP A 91 0.44 -7.43 -4.21
CA ASP A 91 -0.38 -6.65 -5.15
C ASP A 91 -1.15 -5.60 -4.35
N ASN A 92 -2.14 -4.95 -4.97
CA ASN A 92 -2.81 -3.81 -4.35
C ASN A 92 -3.76 -4.18 -3.19
N PHE A 93 -3.99 -5.46 -2.92
CA PHE A 93 -4.85 -5.85 -1.79
C PHE A 93 -4.40 -7.12 -1.08
N THR A 94 -3.29 -7.72 -1.46
CA THR A 94 -2.79 -8.95 -0.85
C THR A 94 -1.45 -8.72 -0.18
N THR A 95 -1.31 -9.21 1.06
CA THR A 95 -0.09 -9.05 1.85
C THR A 95 0.49 -10.39 2.25
N THR A 96 1.76 -10.37 2.65
CA THR A 96 2.48 -11.56 3.08
C THR A 96 3.58 -11.16 4.05
N ALA A 97 4.04 -12.12 4.85
CA ALA A 97 5.21 -11.94 5.70
C ALA A 97 6.52 -12.31 4.96
N THR A 98 6.41 -12.72 3.70
CA THR A 98 7.56 -13.12 2.88
C THR A 98 8.03 -11.97 2.02
N SER A 99 9.32 -11.65 2.05
CA SER A 99 9.87 -10.51 1.33
C SER A 99 10.08 -10.75 -0.17
N THR A 100 10.07 -12.00 -0.63
CA THR A 100 10.39 -12.36 -2.01
C THR A 100 9.36 -11.78 -2.98
N SER A 101 9.82 -11.01 -3.96
CA SER A 101 8.98 -10.42 -5.01
C SER A 101 7.82 -9.60 -4.45
N ALA A 102 8.05 -8.91 -3.34
CA ALA A 102 7.02 -8.14 -2.66
C ALA A 102 7.59 -6.84 -2.12
N SER A 103 6.72 -5.84 -1.94
CA SER A 103 7.10 -4.51 -1.47
C SER A 103 6.79 -4.38 0.02
N ARG A 104 7.77 -3.92 0.81
CA ARG A 104 7.59 -3.74 2.24
C ARG A 104 6.58 -2.61 2.51
N ILE A 105 5.62 -2.86 3.39
CA ILE A 105 4.59 -1.86 3.71
C ILE A 105 4.53 -1.50 5.20
N GLY A 106 5.00 -2.37 6.09
CA GLY A 106 4.93 -2.07 7.51
C GLY A 106 5.17 -3.30 8.35
N ARG A 107 4.55 -3.31 9.54
CA ARG A 107 4.72 -4.37 10.53
C ARG A 107 3.37 -4.82 11.06
N ALA A 108 3.19 -6.12 11.18
CA ALA A 108 1.97 -6.68 11.76
C ALA A 108 1.93 -6.38 13.25
N VAL A 109 0.78 -5.87 13.72
CA VAL A 109 0.61 -5.53 15.14
C VAL A 109 -0.45 -6.38 15.83
N ASN A 110 -1.45 -6.86 15.10
CA ASN A 110 -2.48 -7.72 15.68
C ASN A 110 -2.86 -8.84 14.72
N TYR A 111 -2.93 -10.05 15.24
CA TYR A 111 -3.45 -11.20 14.49
C TYR A 111 -4.99 -11.18 14.55
N VAL A 112 -5.64 -11.31 13.39
CA VAL A 112 -7.09 -11.38 13.30
C VAL A 112 -7.52 -12.79 12.88
N SER A 113 -6.97 -13.28 11.78
CA SER A 113 -7.27 -14.61 11.27
C SER A 113 -6.16 -15.03 10.30
N ALA A 114 -6.26 -16.24 9.76
CA ALA A 114 -5.27 -16.73 8.79
C ALA A 114 -5.22 -15.87 7.53
N THR A 115 -6.26 -15.07 7.27
CA THR A 115 -6.35 -14.24 6.07
C THR A 115 -6.36 -12.75 6.35
N GLN A 116 -6.29 -12.33 7.62
CA GLN A 116 -6.31 -10.90 7.97
C GLN A 116 -5.36 -10.60 9.12
N MET A 117 -4.64 -9.50 8.98
CA MET A 117 -3.79 -8.94 10.03
C MET A 117 -4.01 -7.44 10.10
N ASP A 118 -3.89 -6.87 11.30
CA ASP A 118 -3.79 -5.43 11.44
C ASP A 118 -2.32 -5.06 11.27
N VAL A 119 -2.05 -4.16 10.33
CA VAL A 119 -0.69 -3.77 9.93
C VAL A 119 -0.51 -2.28 10.16
N MET A 120 0.54 -1.93 10.89
CA MET A 120 0.96 -0.53 11.03
C MET A 120 1.81 -0.20 9.82
N ILE A 121 1.30 0.67 8.95
CA ILE A 121 2.02 1.02 7.73
C ILE A 121 3.04 2.11 7.99
N ASP A 122 4.09 2.12 7.18
CA ASP A 122 5.16 3.11 7.28
C ASP A 122 5.81 3.27 5.90
N VAL A 123 5.52 4.38 5.24
CA VAL A 123 6.05 4.65 3.90
C VAL A 123 7.48 5.18 3.91
N LEU A 124 8.00 5.50 5.07
CA LEU A 124 9.35 6.07 5.19
C LEU A 124 10.43 5.00 5.33
N ASN A 125 10.04 3.75 5.39
CA ASN A 125 11.03 2.67 5.53
C ASN A 125 11.32 1.98 4.21
#